data_94b10868a3c505202c58646a2fcb9768
#
_entry.id   94b10868a3c505202c58646a2fcb9768
#
_cell.length_a   1.000
_cell.length_b   1.000
_cell.length_c   1.000
_cell.angle_alpha   90.00
_cell.angle_beta   90.00
_cell.angle_gamma   90.00
#
_symmetry.space_group_name_H-M   'P 1'
#
loop_
_entity.id
_entity.type
_entity.pdbx_description
1 polymer ?
#
loop_
_entity_poly.entity_id
_entity_poly.type
_entity_poly.pdbx_seq_one_letter_code
_entity_poly.pdbx_strand_id
1 'polypeptide(L)'
;MIVVKMDAEKREELGKQANKKIRDKGLVPAVIYGKGKDNVNISIDGKELKKVLSATEARENTILEISIEGIEGDKKVLLKEAHLDTLTSKPLHFDFYEISKGEKLKLVCPLNFVGKPEGVKNGGVIQTLANQVMIECLQEDIPNEIKVEITELNIGDTLLVQDLPEVQGVTILSNPNSTTISILAPR
;
A
#
# COMPACT_ATOMS: atom_id res chain seq x y z
N MET A 1 1.49 10.81 8.67
CA MET A 1 1.26 10.86 7.21
C MET A 1 2.52 11.38 6.52
N ILE A 2 3.12 10.63 5.61
CA ILE A 2 4.30 11.05 4.86
C ILE A 2 3.81 11.46 3.48
N VAL A 3 4.04 12.72 3.11
CA VAL A 3 3.76 13.25 1.78
C VAL A 3 5.09 13.45 1.08
N VAL A 4 5.29 12.79 -0.04
CA VAL A 4 6.52 12.88 -0.83
C VAL A 4 6.20 13.53 -2.17
N LYS A 5 7.01 14.52 -2.56
CA LYS A 5 6.88 15.18 -3.86
C LYS A 5 7.66 14.45 -4.92
N MET A 6 7.08 14.32 -6.09
CA MET A 6 7.70 13.71 -7.27
C MET A 6 7.31 14.48 -8.53
N ASP A 7 8.23 14.51 -9.47
CA ASP A 7 7.98 15.10 -10.78
C ASP A 7 7.59 14.02 -11.79
N ALA A 8 6.70 14.38 -12.70
CA ALA A 8 6.23 13.50 -13.77
C ALA A 8 6.07 14.25 -15.08
N GLU A 9 6.33 13.56 -16.17
CA GLU A 9 6.11 14.07 -17.53
C GLU A 9 4.76 13.59 -18.04
N LYS A 10 3.96 14.50 -18.63
CA LYS A 10 2.73 14.13 -19.30
C LYS A 10 3.03 13.34 -20.58
N ARG A 11 2.25 12.29 -20.85
CA ARG A 11 2.40 11.47 -22.07
C ARG A 11 1.21 11.65 -23.01
N GLU A 12 1.50 11.85 -24.27
CA GLU A 12 0.50 11.84 -25.36
C GLU A 12 0.59 10.54 -26.17
N GLU A 13 1.82 10.02 -26.35
CA GLU A 13 2.02 8.76 -27.06
C GLU A 13 1.68 7.54 -26.18
N LEU A 14 0.78 6.70 -26.68
CA LEU A 14 0.34 5.47 -26.04
C LEU A 14 0.71 4.24 -26.89
N GLY A 15 0.69 3.08 -26.25
CA GLY A 15 0.89 1.80 -26.91
C GLY A 15 2.25 1.13 -26.64
N LYS A 16 2.43 -0.08 -27.18
CA LYS A 16 3.54 -0.98 -26.85
C LYS A 16 4.92 -0.40 -27.18
N GLN A 17 5.04 0.26 -28.34
CA GLN A 17 6.33 0.82 -28.78
C GLN A 17 6.72 2.05 -27.96
N ALA A 18 5.77 2.95 -27.66
CA ALA A 18 5.99 4.12 -26.83
C ALA A 18 6.41 3.71 -25.41
N ASN A 19 5.70 2.75 -24.80
CA ASN A 19 6.03 2.25 -23.48
C ASN A 19 7.41 1.59 -23.41
N LYS A 20 7.85 0.91 -24.49
CA LYS A 20 9.20 0.34 -24.57
C LYS A 20 10.26 1.43 -24.56
N LYS A 21 10.11 2.47 -25.42
CA LYS A 21 11.04 3.61 -25.48
C LYS A 21 11.17 4.34 -24.12
N ILE A 22 10.07 4.48 -23.38
CA ILE A 22 10.04 5.10 -22.06
C ILE A 22 10.86 4.27 -21.06
N ARG A 23 10.64 2.95 -21.04
CA ARG A 23 11.40 2.06 -20.14
C ARG A 23 12.88 1.99 -20.50
N ASP A 24 13.24 2.06 -21.77
CA ASP A 24 14.63 2.11 -22.22
C ASP A 24 15.35 3.39 -21.73
N LYS A 25 14.62 4.48 -21.49
CA LYS A 25 15.12 5.72 -20.86
C LYS A 25 15.18 5.65 -19.33
N GLY A 26 14.76 4.54 -18.72
CA GLY A 26 14.70 4.38 -17.26
C GLY A 26 13.44 4.94 -16.59
N LEU A 27 12.51 5.50 -17.38
CA LEU A 27 11.22 5.96 -16.90
C LEU A 27 10.20 4.82 -16.91
N VAL A 28 9.15 4.95 -16.11
CA VAL A 28 8.07 3.96 -16.01
C VAL A 28 6.76 4.62 -16.39
N PRO A 29 6.00 4.03 -17.33
CA PRO A 29 4.67 4.51 -17.65
C PRO A 29 3.72 4.35 -16.46
N ALA A 30 2.91 5.36 -16.23
CA ALA A 30 1.93 5.36 -15.16
C ALA A 30 0.63 6.07 -15.61
N VAL A 31 -0.44 5.83 -14.87
CA VAL A 31 -1.73 6.47 -15.06
C VAL A 31 -2.22 7.05 -13.73
N ILE A 32 -2.75 8.27 -13.78
CA ILE A 32 -3.47 8.88 -12.67
C ILE A 32 -4.95 8.90 -13.05
N TYR A 33 -5.79 8.34 -12.21
CA TYR A 33 -7.24 8.34 -12.36
C TYR A 33 -7.93 8.67 -11.05
N GLY A 34 -9.15 9.16 -11.08
CA GLY A 34 -9.91 9.51 -9.89
C GLY A 34 -11.39 9.61 -10.18
N LYS A 35 -12.20 9.66 -9.14
CA LYS A 35 -13.65 9.74 -9.26
C LYS A 35 -14.07 11.06 -9.92
N GLY A 36 -14.69 10.97 -11.11
CA GLY A 36 -15.17 12.14 -11.85
C GLY A 36 -14.07 13.01 -12.45
N LYS A 37 -12.86 12.47 -12.61
CA LYS A 37 -11.71 13.16 -13.23
C LYS A 37 -11.23 12.39 -14.45
N ASP A 38 -10.69 13.12 -15.42
CA ASP A 38 -10.09 12.52 -16.61
C ASP A 38 -8.78 11.79 -16.26
N ASN A 39 -8.56 10.67 -16.94
CA ASN A 39 -7.32 9.92 -16.77
C ASN A 39 -6.15 10.69 -17.38
N VAL A 40 -5.08 10.80 -16.60
CA VAL A 40 -3.84 11.45 -17.03
C VAL A 40 -2.76 10.39 -17.17
N ASN A 41 -2.24 10.23 -18.39
CA ASN A 41 -1.11 9.34 -18.65
C ASN A 41 0.19 10.10 -18.39
N ILE A 42 1.08 9.51 -17.58
CA ILE A 42 2.33 10.11 -17.18
C ILE A 42 3.49 9.11 -17.31
N SER A 43 4.71 9.62 -17.26
CA SER A 43 5.93 8.85 -17.04
C SER A 43 6.68 9.39 -15.83
N ILE A 44 7.19 8.49 -15.01
CA ILE A 44 7.90 8.84 -13.77
C ILE A 44 9.22 8.05 -13.67
N ASP A 45 10.17 8.57 -12.89
CA ASP A 45 11.40 7.82 -12.61
C ASP A 45 11.11 6.65 -11.63
N GLY A 46 11.22 5.43 -12.16
CA GLY A 46 10.97 4.23 -11.38
C GLY A 46 11.98 3.99 -10.25
N LYS A 47 13.20 4.54 -10.36
CA LYS A 47 14.21 4.44 -9.30
C LYS A 47 13.87 5.37 -8.15
N GLU A 48 13.42 6.58 -8.46
CA GLU A 48 13.02 7.57 -7.47
C GLU A 48 11.80 7.06 -6.70
N LEU A 49 10.75 6.60 -7.39
CA LEU A 49 9.58 6.01 -6.74
C LEU A 49 9.96 4.81 -5.87
N LYS A 50 10.82 3.92 -6.35
CA LYS A 50 11.29 2.79 -5.55
C LYS A 50 12.01 3.23 -4.28
N LYS A 51 12.84 4.28 -4.34
CA LYS A 51 13.50 4.85 -3.16
C LYS A 51 12.48 5.39 -2.16
N VAL A 52 11.50 6.14 -2.65
CA VAL A 52 10.43 6.71 -1.83
C VAL A 52 9.64 5.61 -1.12
N LEU A 53 9.18 4.60 -1.87
CA LEU A 53 8.42 3.49 -1.31
C LEU A 53 9.24 2.62 -0.34
N SER A 54 10.56 2.49 -0.59
CA SER A 54 11.45 1.74 0.31
C SER A 54 11.80 2.50 1.59
N ALA A 55 11.83 3.83 1.52
CA ALA A 55 12.10 4.69 2.67
C ALA A 55 10.87 4.85 3.57
N THR A 56 9.69 4.49 3.09
CA THR A 56 8.42 4.65 3.80
C THR A 56 7.95 3.28 4.29
N GLU A 57 7.76 3.12 5.60
CA GLU A 57 7.24 1.88 6.20
C GLU A 57 5.84 1.53 5.67
N ALA A 58 5.08 2.54 5.28
CA ALA A 58 3.70 2.40 4.79
C ALA A 58 3.56 2.04 3.30
N ARG A 59 4.64 1.88 2.57
CA ARG A 59 4.73 1.49 1.13
C ARG A 59 3.49 1.83 0.26
N GLU A 60 2.42 1.06 0.40
CA GLU A 60 1.18 1.17 -0.40
C GLU A 60 0.24 2.30 0.09
N ASN A 61 0.40 2.76 1.34
CA ASN A 61 -0.42 3.80 1.96
C ASN A 61 0.26 5.19 1.96
N THR A 62 1.34 5.34 1.19
CA THR A 62 2.05 6.62 1.05
C THR A 62 1.30 7.52 0.08
N ILE A 63 0.94 8.73 0.55
CA ILE A 63 0.41 9.77 -0.32
C ILE A 63 1.57 10.45 -1.02
N LEU A 64 1.48 10.52 -2.34
CA LEU A 64 2.42 11.22 -3.19
C LEU A 64 1.80 12.53 -3.69
N GLU A 65 2.59 13.60 -3.72
CA GLU A 65 2.26 14.81 -4.46
C GLU A 65 3.03 14.78 -5.77
N ILE A 66 2.30 14.59 -6.88
CA ILE A 66 2.89 14.53 -8.22
C ILE A 66 2.71 15.86 -8.92
N SER A 67 3.83 16.50 -9.25
CA SER A 67 3.89 17.67 -10.12
C SER A 67 4.03 17.21 -11.57
N ILE A 68 3.11 17.60 -12.44
CA ILE A 68 3.06 17.13 -13.82
C ILE A 68 3.39 18.28 -14.75
N GLU A 69 4.40 18.12 -15.60
CA GLU A 69 4.78 19.13 -16.58
C GLU A 69 3.58 19.45 -17.50
N GLY A 70 3.23 20.74 -17.58
CA GLY A 70 2.11 21.24 -18.40
C GLY A 70 0.71 21.13 -17.76
N ILE A 71 0.61 20.75 -16.49
CA ILE A 71 -0.63 20.76 -15.70
C ILE A 71 -0.44 21.64 -14.47
N GLU A 72 -1.33 22.61 -14.27
CA GLU A 72 -1.27 23.47 -13.09
C GLU A 72 -1.69 22.72 -11.84
N GLY A 73 -0.86 22.82 -10.80
CA GLY A 73 -1.09 22.28 -9.47
C GLY A 73 -0.60 20.84 -9.25
N ASP A 74 -0.12 20.58 -8.03
CA ASP A 74 0.31 19.25 -7.60
C ASP A 74 -0.90 18.35 -7.37
N LYS A 75 -0.85 17.11 -7.87
CA LYS A 75 -1.89 16.11 -7.66
C LYS A 75 -1.55 15.22 -6.48
N LYS A 76 -2.46 15.13 -5.50
CA LYS A 76 -2.34 14.18 -4.39
C LYS A 76 -2.87 12.83 -4.83
N VAL A 77 -1.99 11.85 -4.84
CA VAL A 77 -2.30 10.51 -5.34
C VAL A 77 -1.86 9.43 -4.35
N LEU A 78 -2.56 8.30 -4.40
CA LEU A 78 -2.19 7.07 -3.71
C LEU A 78 -1.73 6.05 -4.75
N LEU A 79 -0.65 5.33 -4.47
CA LEU A 79 -0.25 4.20 -5.30
C LEU A 79 -1.27 3.07 -5.09
N LYS A 80 -2.04 2.75 -6.12
CA LYS A 80 -3.07 1.70 -6.06
C LYS A 80 -2.52 0.35 -6.46
N GLU A 81 -1.70 0.32 -7.51
CA GLU A 81 -1.11 -0.91 -8.01
C GLU A 81 0.27 -0.64 -8.63
N ALA A 82 1.17 -1.59 -8.45
CA ALA A 82 2.49 -1.59 -9.06
C ALA A 82 2.70 -2.92 -9.81
N HIS A 83 2.74 -2.84 -11.13
CA HIS A 83 3.07 -4.01 -11.96
C HIS A 83 4.58 -4.14 -12.07
N LEU A 84 5.10 -5.26 -11.59
CA LEU A 84 6.52 -5.60 -11.66
C LEU A 84 6.74 -6.76 -12.63
N ASP A 85 7.87 -6.74 -13.31
CA ASP A 85 8.34 -7.88 -14.10
C ASP A 85 8.72 -9.03 -13.16
N THR A 86 8.16 -10.22 -13.41
CA THR A 86 8.31 -11.39 -12.53
C THR A 86 9.73 -11.92 -12.45
N LEU A 87 10.54 -11.74 -13.51
CA LEU A 87 11.91 -12.24 -13.57
C LEU A 87 12.93 -11.21 -13.07
N THR A 88 12.75 -9.95 -13.45
CA THR A 88 13.74 -8.89 -13.20
C THR A 88 13.35 -7.99 -12.04
N SER A 89 12.11 -8.11 -11.49
CA SER A 89 11.53 -7.22 -10.47
C SER A 89 11.58 -5.73 -10.86
N LYS A 90 11.70 -5.44 -12.16
CA LYS A 90 11.67 -4.07 -12.67
C LYS A 90 10.22 -3.58 -12.76
N PRO A 91 9.94 -2.32 -12.41
CA PRO A 91 8.60 -1.77 -12.55
C PRO A 91 8.22 -1.65 -14.04
N LEU A 92 7.04 -2.15 -14.37
CA LEU A 92 6.46 -2.11 -15.72
C LEU A 92 5.40 -1.03 -15.87
N HIS A 93 4.59 -0.81 -14.83
CA HIS A 93 3.51 0.18 -14.79
C HIS A 93 3.16 0.55 -13.36
N PHE A 94 2.66 1.77 -13.16
CA PHE A 94 2.10 2.22 -11.89
C PHE A 94 0.71 2.81 -12.09
N ASP A 95 -0.19 2.45 -11.20
CA ASP A 95 -1.55 2.95 -11.14
C ASP A 95 -1.72 3.84 -9.93
N PHE A 96 -2.02 5.12 -10.17
CA PHE A 96 -2.25 6.10 -9.12
C PHE A 96 -3.70 6.51 -9.06
N TYR A 97 -4.23 6.55 -7.85
CA TYR A 97 -5.56 7.07 -7.58
C TYR A 97 -5.47 8.51 -7.05
N GLU A 98 -6.04 9.47 -7.78
CA GLU A 98 -6.10 10.86 -7.36
C GLU A 98 -7.16 11.04 -6.27
N ILE A 99 -6.71 11.50 -5.11
CA ILE A 99 -7.53 11.65 -3.92
C ILE A 99 -8.28 12.98 -3.98
N SER A 100 -9.58 12.94 -3.72
CA SER A 100 -10.42 14.14 -3.54
C SER A 100 -10.64 14.42 -2.04
N LYS A 101 -10.72 15.69 -1.65
CA LYS A 101 -10.99 16.07 -0.26
C LYS A 101 -12.32 15.50 0.20
N GLY A 102 -12.32 14.87 1.38
CA GLY A 102 -13.53 14.29 2.00
C GLY A 102 -13.98 12.96 1.40
N GLU A 103 -13.21 12.38 0.49
CA GLU A 103 -13.49 11.06 -0.07
C GLU A 103 -13.01 9.94 0.88
N LYS A 104 -13.87 8.95 1.12
CA LYS A 104 -13.48 7.73 1.80
C LYS A 104 -12.70 6.82 0.87
N LEU A 105 -11.53 6.43 1.29
CA LEU A 105 -10.60 5.61 0.53
C LEU A 105 -10.65 4.18 1.05
N LYS A 106 -10.70 3.22 0.12
CA LYS A 106 -10.50 1.80 0.43
C LYS A 106 -9.07 1.43 0.10
N LEU A 107 -8.34 1.02 1.13
CA LEU A 107 -6.93 0.67 1.01
C LEU A 107 -6.58 -0.53 1.88
N VAL A 108 -5.44 -1.11 1.60
CA VAL A 108 -4.91 -2.25 2.33
C VAL A 108 -3.94 -1.74 3.39
N CYS A 109 -4.17 -2.09 4.65
CA CYS A 109 -3.32 -1.69 5.75
C CYS A 109 -2.54 -2.89 6.29
N PRO A 110 -1.20 -2.80 6.40
CA PRO A 110 -0.40 -3.86 6.98
C PRO A 110 -0.63 -3.97 8.49
N LEU A 111 -0.57 -5.20 8.99
CA LEU A 111 -0.60 -5.52 10.40
C LEU A 111 0.84 -5.69 10.90
N ASN A 112 1.18 -4.96 11.95
CA ASN A 112 2.46 -5.12 12.64
C ASN A 112 2.24 -5.84 13.97
N PHE A 113 2.63 -7.11 14.03
CA PHE A 113 2.51 -7.93 15.24
C PHE A 113 3.67 -7.60 16.18
N VAL A 114 3.34 -7.04 17.35
CA VAL A 114 4.29 -6.60 18.37
C VAL A 114 4.30 -7.57 19.54
N GLY A 115 5.48 -7.85 20.07
CA GLY A 115 5.66 -8.75 21.20
C GLY A 115 6.05 -10.17 20.80
N LYS A 116 6.40 -10.98 21.80
CA LYS A 116 6.73 -12.41 21.63
C LYS A 116 5.71 -13.23 22.39
N PRO A 117 4.86 -13.99 21.68
CA PRO A 117 3.81 -14.80 22.31
C PRO A 117 4.33 -15.75 23.38
N GLU A 118 3.58 -15.91 24.47
CA GLU A 118 3.91 -16.90 25.50
C GLU A 118 3.89 -18.32 24.95
N GLY A 119 2.98 -18.61 24.02
CA GLY A 119 2.94 -19.89 23.33
C GLY A 119 4.23 -20.24 22.59
N VAL A 120 4.95 -19.24 22.03
CA VAL A 120 6.26 -19.47 21.38
C VAL A 120 7.35 -19.74 22.41
N LYS A 121 7.31 -19.09 23.58
CA LYS A 121 8.24 -19.41 24.68
C LYS A 121 8.09 -20.85 25.14
N ASN A 122 6.87 -21.41 25.05
CA ASN A 122 6.51 -22.78 25.38
C ASN A 122 6.70 -23.78 24.21
N GLY A 123 7.39 -23.37 23.14
CA GLY A 123 7.75 -24.22 22.01
C GLY A 123 6.75 -24.19 20.83
N GLY A 124 5.70 -23.38 20.89
CA GLY A 124 4.75 -23.21 19.79
C GLY A 124 5.34 -22.47 18.59
N VAL A 125 4.69 -22.60 17.45
CA VAL A 125 5.10 -21.97 16.18
C VAL A 125 4.04 -20.94 15.74
N ILE A 126 4.49 -19.73 15.42
CA ILE A 126 3.62 -18.68 14.85
C ILE A 126 3.30 -19.03 13.40
N GLN A 127 2.01 -19.06 13.08
CA GLN A 127 1.51 -19.12 11.71
C GLN A 127 0.75 -17.82 11.41
N THR A 128 1.31 -16.95 10.56
CA THR A 128 0.62 -15.77 10.05
C THR A 128 -0.15 -16.17 8.80
N LEU A 129 -1.49 -15.99 8.83
CA LEU A 129 -2.40 -16.29 7.73
C LEU A 129 -2.76 -15.03 6.95
N ALA A 130 -2.91 -13.89 7.66
CA ALA A 130 -3.08 -12.60 7.02
C ALA A 130 -2.20 -11.57 7.73
N ASN A 131 -1.38 -10.87 6.94
CA ASN A 131 -0.50 -9.80 7.40
C ASN A 131 -1.00 -8.41 7.02
N GLN A 132 -2.22 -8.33 6.44
CA GLN A 132 -2.83 -7.09 5.99
C GLN A 132 -4.35 -7.20 6.02
N VAL A 133 -5.03 -6.07 6.19
CA VAL A 133 -6.49 -5.96 6.19
C VAL A 133 -6.95 -4.82 5.28
N MET A 134 -8.13 -4.99 4.68
CA MET A 134 -8.78 -3.92 3.92
C MET A 134 -9.49 -2.99 4.88
N ILE A 135 -9.23 -1.70 4.76
CA ILE A 135 -9.81 -0.64 5.57
C ILE A 135 -10.46 0.44 4.70
N GLU A 136 -11.40 1.17 5.29
CA GLU A 136 -11.98 2.39 4.74
C GLU A 136 -11.73 3.54 5.71
N CYS A 137 -11.12 4.62 5.22
CA CYS A 137 -10.83 5.80 6.03
C CYS A 137 -10.82 7.08 5.19
N LEU A 138 -10.78 8.23 5.84
CA LEU A 138 -10.52 9.51 5.18
C LEU A 138 -9.02 9.68 4.93
N GLN A 139 -8.67 10.59 4.02
CA GLN A 139 -7.28 10.92 3.69
C GLN A 139 -6.45 11.29 4.93
N GLU A 140 -7.07 11.96 5.91
CA GLU A 140 -6.40 12.46 7.12
C GLU A 140 -6.11 11.35 8.14
N ASP A 141 -6.89 10.27 8.09
CA ASP A 141 -6.87 9.16 9.05
C ASP A 141 -6.16 7.91 8.52
N ILE A 142 -5.43 8.01 7.40
CA ILE A 142 -4.73 6.85 6.83
C ILE A 142 -3.62 6.38 7.79
N PRO A 143 -3.74 5.17 8.38
CA PRO A 143 -2.69 4.62 9.22
C PRO A 143 -1.56 4.05 8.36
N ASN A 144 -0.33 4.17 8.85
CA ASN A 144 0.82 3.51 8.22
C ASN A 144 0.76 1.99 8.43
N GLU A 145 0.38 1.58 9.63
CA GLU A 145 0.25 0.19 10.06
C GLU A 145 -0.74 0.09 11.24
N ILE A 146 -1.32 -1.08 11.45
CA ILE A 146 -2.09 -1.40 12.66
C ILE A 146 -1.20 -2.26 13.55
N LYS A 147 -0.82 -1.72 14.72
CA LYS A 147 -0.03 -2.46 15.71
C LYS A 147 -0.93 -3.39 16.50
N VAL A 148 -0.58 -4.66 16.50
CA VAL A 148 -1.34 -5.72 17.16
C VAL A 148 -0.45 -6.41 18.18
N GLU A 149 -0.80 -6.30 19.45
CA GLU A 149 -0.06 -6.96 20.51
C GLU A 149 -0.42 -8.45 20.57
N ILE A 150 0.60 -9.31 20.55
CA ILE A 150 0.42 -10.76 20.51
C ILE A 150 1.09 -11.47 21.70
N THR A 151 1.56 -10.72 22.70
CA THR A 151 2.33 -11.24 23.83
C THR A 151 1.58 -12.28 24.64
N GLU A 152 0.26 -12.12 24.82
CA GLU A 152 -0.58 -12.95 25.66
C GLU A 152 -1.05 -14.26 24.99
N LEU A 153 -0.77 -14.44 23.69
CA LEU A 153 -1.24 -15.60 22.94
C LEU A 153 -0.52 -16.89 23.35
N ASN A 154 -1.29 -17.91 23.66
CA ASN A 154 -0.83 -19.26 24.03
C ASN A 154 -0.90 -20.23 22.85
N ILE A 155 -0.36 -21.45 23.05
CA ILE A 155 -0.48 -22.54 22.07
C ILE A 155 -1.95 -22.90 21.88
N GLY A 156 -2.41 -22.90 20.62
CA GLY A 156 -3.79 -23.14 20.23
C GLY A 156 -4.64 -21.88 20.05
N ASP A 157 -4.14 -20.72 20.51
CA ASP A 157 -4.87 -19.46 20.35
C ASP A 157 -4.80 -18.96 18.91
N THR A 158 -5.86 -18.25 18.53
CA THR A 158 -6.05 -17.67 17.19
C THR A 158 -6.59 -16.25 17.34
N LEU A 159 -5.97 -15.31 16.66
CA LEU A 159 -6.43 -13.92 16.59
C LEU A 159 -7.24 -13.71 15.30
N LEU A 160 -8.45 -13.22 15.43
CA LEU A 160 -9.34 -12.91 14.31
C LEU A 160 -9.26 -11.43 13.94
N VAL A 161 -9.78 -11.07 12.77
CA VAL A 161 -9.87 -9.67 12.33
C VAL A 161 -10.73 -8.83 13.28
N GLN A 162 -11.78 -9.40 13.88
CA GLN A 162 -12.62 -8.71 14.86
C GLN A 162 -11.91 -8.36 16.17
N ASP A 163 -10.82 -9.06 16.49
CA ASP A 163 -10.05 -8.85 17.72
C ASP A 163 -8.94 -7.80 17.54
N LEU A 164 -8.83 -7.20 16.34
CA LEU A 164 -7.87 -6.15 16.06
C LEU A 164 -8.25 -4.85 16.81
N PRO A 165 -7.27 -4.06 17.26
CA PRO A 165 -7.53 -2.80 17.94
C PRO A 165 -8.26 -1.81 17.03
N GLU A 166 -9.22 -1.10 17.60
CA GLU A 166 -9.90 -0.02 16.90
C GLU A 166 -8.97 1.17 16.68
N VAL A 167 -8.94 1.66 15.44
CA VAL A 167 -8.18 2.86 15.06
C VAL A 167 -9.16 3.97 14.74
N GLN A 168 -8.96 5.16 15.31
CA GLN A 168 -9.84 6.31 15.08
C GLN A 168 -9.94 6.66 13.59
N GLY A 169 -11.15 6.89 13.09
CA GLY A 169 -11.40 7.25 11.70
C GLY A 169 -11.25 6.11 10.68
N VAL A 170 -10.98 4.87 11.14
CA VAL A 170 -10.77 3.70 10.29
C VAL A 170 -11.87 2.67 10.49
N THR A 171 -12.44 2.20 9.40
CA THR A 171 -13.40 1.09 9.39
C THR A 171 -12.77 -0.13 8.71
N ILE A 172 -12.67 -1.25 9.40
CA ILE A 172 -12.15 -2.50 8.82
C ILE A 172 -13.24 -3.14 7.96
N LEU A 173 -12.92 -3.40 6.68
CA LEU A 173 -13.83 -4.02 5.70
C LEU A 173 -13.59 -5.52 5.51
N SER A 174 -12.46 -6.04 5.97
CA SER A 174 -12.13 -7.46 5.91
C SER A 174 -13.14 -8.29 6.73
N ASN A 175 -13.32 -9.55 6.35
CA ASN A 175 -14.25 -10.44 7.06
C ASN A 175 -13.84 -10.59 8.54
N PRO A 176 -14.71 -10.24 9.51
CA PRO A 176 -14.40 -10.30 10.95
C PRO A 176 -13.92 -11.66 11.44
N ASN A 177 -14.42 -12.74 10.83
CA ASN A 177 -14.10 -14.12 11.19
C ASN A 177 -12.81 -14.65 10.53
N SER A 178 -12.13 -13.84 9.74
CA SER A 178 -10.83 -14.24 9.14
C SER A 178 -9.75 -14.29 10.20
N THR A 179 -8.95 -15.35 10.17
CA THR A 179 -7.79 -15.50 11.06
C THR A 179 -6.63 -14.66 10.54
N THR A 180 -6.03 -13.87 11.43
CA THR A 180 -4.81 -13.11 11.15
C THR A 180 -3.57 -13.88 11.55
N ILE A 181 -3.53 -14.41 12.77
CA ILE A 181 -2.41 -15.16 13.30
C ILE A 181 -2.90 -16.31 14.18
N SER A 182 -2.17 -17.41 14.21
CA SER A 182 -2.43 -18.56 15.09
C SER A 182 -1.13 -19.11 15.65
N ILE A 183 -1.17 -19.62 16.87
CA ILE A 183 -0.04 -20.27 17.54
C ILE A 183 -0.27 -21.78 17.52
N LEU A 184 0.52 -22.50 16.74
CA LEU A 184 0.42 -23.96 16.61
C LEU A 184 1.29 -24.67 17.64
N ALA A 185 0.84 -25.86 18.07
CA ALA A 185 1.66 -26.75 18.88
C ALA A 185 2.90 -27.21 18.08
N PRO A 186 4.05 -27.42 18.75
CA PRO A 186 5.21 -28.02 18.11
C PRO A 186 4.87 -29.44 17.64
N ARG A 187 5.41 -29.80 16.45
CA ARG A 187 5.32 -31.19 15.95
C ARG A 187 6.32 -32.08 16.61
#